data_684ff9d71cbb70f3a27d9ce9ca6f7166
#
_entry.id   684ff9d71cbb70f3a27d9ce9ca6f7166
#
_cell.length_a   1.000
_cell.length_b   1.000
_cell.length_c   1.000
_cell.angle_alpha   90.00
_cell.angle_beta   90.00
_cell.angle_gamma   90.00
#
_symmetry.space_group_name_H-M   'P 1'
#
loop_
_entity.id
_entity.type
_entity.pdbx_description
1 polymer ?
#
loop_
_entity_poly.entity_id
_entity_poly.type
_entity_poly.pdbx_seq_one_letter_code
_entity_poly.pdbx_strand_id
1 'polypeptide(L)'
;MEFFYPNWINDFWRIMGVIHFGDKAYFEEMPNPLKGLDKPKRFDKERIVAFCHEKGIALFDTARKVCRLKDNADDNFLEIVEGTDVLALMEQMPECRTIVTTGGKASEELQAYLLSKGIEVKIPKVGESILLQLPLKGRESIMWWRMPSSSRAYPMKLEKKAEYYGRLF
;
A
#
# COMPACT_ATOMS: atom_id res chain seq x y z
N MET A 1 -12.54 -4.28 -8.41
CA MET A 1 -11.63 -4.90 -7.42
C MET A 1 -12.35 -5.00 -6.10
N GLU A 2 -12.35 -6.14 -5.43
CA GLU A 2 -13.12 -6.31 -4.19
C GLU A 2 -12.41 -5.76 -2.95
N PHE A 3 -11.06 -5.74 -2.94
CA PHE A 3 -10.21 -5.17 -1.89
C PHE A 3 -8.77 -4.99 -2.41
N PHE A 4 -7.93 -4.24 -1.68
CA PHE A 4 -6.55 -3.96 -2.10
C PHE A 4 -5.64 -5.17 -1.92
N TYR A 5 -4.64 -5.29 -2.82
CA TYR A 5 -3.68 -6.40 -2.89
C TYR A 5 -4.32 -7.80 -2.92
N PRO A 6 -5.35 -8.03 -3.77
CA PRO A 6 -6.01 -9.34 -3.87
C PRO A 6 -5.14 -10.38 -4.55
N ASN A 7 -4.09 -9.96 -5.27
CA ASN A 7 -3.24 -10.84 -6.05
C ASN A 7 -2.40 -11.74 -5.14
N TRP A 8 -2.57 -13.06 -5.29
CA TRP A 8 -1.84 -14.06 -4.51
C TRP A 8 -0.31 -13.96 -4.61
N ILE A 9 0.24 -13.41 -5.69
CA ILE A 9 1.67 -13.20 -5.87
C ILE A 9 2.19 -11.90 -5.26
N ASN A 10 1.34 -11.13 -4.57
CA ASN A 10 1.73 -9.99 -3.76
C ASN A 10 1.88 -10.41 -2.29
N ASP A 11 2.94 -9.97 -1.63
CA ASP A 11 3.24 -10.36 -0.26
C ASP A 11 2.69 -9.42 0.81
N PHE A 12 1.96 -8.37 0.46
CA PHE A 12 1.52 -7.34 1.42
C PHE A 12 0.82 -7.95 2.65
N TRP A 13 -0.17 -8.80 2.44
CA TRP A 13 -0.90 -9.41 3.56
C TRP A 13 -0.08 -10.45 4.31
N ARG A 14 0.90 -11.10 3.66
CA ARG A 14 1.85 -11.97 4.36
C ARG A 14 2.81 -11.19 5.24
N ILE A 15 3.26 -10.01 4.78
CA ILE A 15 4.06 -9.08 5.57
C ILE A 15 3.27 -8.64 6.81
N MET A 16 2.01 -8.23 6.65
CA MET A 16 1.14 -7.86 7.77
C MET A 16 0.92 -9.03 8.74
N GLY A 17 0.72 -10.24 8.23
CA GLY A 17 0.60 -11.45 9.04
C GLY A 17 1.84 -11.72 9.89
N VAL A 18 3.03 -11.62 9.31
CA VAL A 18 4.30 -11.79 10.05
C VAL A 18 4.45 -10.73 11.16
N ILE A 19 4.20 -9.46 10.85
CA ILE A 19 4.42 -8.35 11.78
C ILE A 19 3.47 -8.42 12.98
N HIS A 20 2.19 -8.65 12.73
CA HIS A 20 1.17 -8.53 13.78
C HIS A 20 0.82 -9.84 14.48
N PHE A 21 1.07 -10.98 13.84
CA PHE A 21 0.61 -12.28 14.32
C PHE A 21 1.72 -13.35 14.33
N GLY A 22 2.92 -13.04 13.82
CA GLY A 22 4.01 -14.03 13.70
C GLY A 22 3.73 -15.13 12.66
N ASP A 23 2.68 -14.99 11.86
CA ASP A 23 2.23 -16.00 10.90
C ASP A 23 1.98 -15.38 9.52
N LYS A 24 2.82 -15.75 8.54
CA LYS A 24 2.67 -15.30 7.16
C LYS A 24 1.37 -15.75 6.48
N ALA A 25 0.75 -16.83 6.97
CA ALA A 25 -0.48 -17.38 6.42
C ALA A 25 -1.74 -16.82 7.10
N TYR A 26 -1.60 -15.96 8.11
CA TYR A 26 -2.71 -15.47 8.92
C TYR A 26 -3.89 -14.91 8.09
N PHE A 27 -3.61 -14.21 7.01
CA PHE A 27 -4.63 -13.63 6.12
C PHE A 27 -4.96 -14.51 4.91
N GLU A 28 -4.38 -15.71 4.81
CA GLU A 28 -4.73 -16.65 3.75
C GLU A 28 -6.06 -17.35 4.06
N GLU A 29 -6.89 -17.54 3.03
CA GLU A 29 -8.14 -18.27 3.20
C GLU A 29 -7.85 -19.74 3.54
N MET A 30 -8.51 -20.25 4.57
CA MET A 30 -8.32 -21.63 5.01
C MET A 30 -8.95 -22.62 4.00
N PRO A 31 -8.32 -23.78 3.79
CA PRO A 31 -8.93 -24.85 3.00
C PRO A 31 -10.33 -25.19 3.52
N ASN A 32 -11.28 -25.31 2.62
CA ASN A 32 -12.63 -25.77 2.93
C ASN A 32 -13.12 -26.79 1.90
N PRO A 33 -12.84 -28.10 2.11
CA PRO A 33 -13.20 -29.17 1.18
C PRO A 33 -14.71 -29.23 0.89
N LEU A 34 -15.57 -28.86 1.85
CA LEU A 34 -17.02 -28.84 1.67
C LEU A 34 -17.48 -27.79 0.64
N LYS A 35 -16.65 -26.77 0.39
CA LYS A 35 -16.86 -25.75 -0.65
C LYS A 35 -16.00 -25.97 -1.89
N GLY A 36 -15.35 -27.13 -2.03
CA GLY A 36 -14.41 -27.40 -3.13
C GLY A 36 -13.13 -26.55 -3.08
N LEU A 37 -12.75 -26.06 -1.89
CA LEU A 37 -11.60 -25.17 -1.68
C LEU A 37 -10.46 -25.94 -0.99
N ASP A 38 -9.87 -26.92 -1.68
CA ASP A 38 -8.78 -27.72 -1.12
C ASP A 38 -7.49 -26.92 -0.92
N LYS A 39 -7.21 -25.96 -1.81
CA LYS A 39 -6.04 -25.07 -1.74
C LYS A 39 -6.39 -23.69 -2.31
N PRO A 40 -7.17 -22.87 -1.58
CA PRO A 40 -7.51 -21.55 -2.05
C PRO A 40 -6.24 -20.69 -2.14
N LYS A 41 -5.93 -20.18 -3.35
CA LYS A 41 -4.83 -19.21 -3.56
C LYS A 41 -5.39 -17.80 -3.49
N ARG A 42 -5.98 -17.44 -2.37
CA ARG A 42 -6.59 -16.13 -2.12
C ARG A 42 -6.54 -15.77 -0.65
N PHE A 43 -6.73 -14.50 -0.39
CA PHE A 43 -6.74 -13.96 0.97
C PHE A 43 -8.16 -13.86 1.53
N ASP A 44 -8.27 -13.98 2.85
CA ASP A 44 -9.51 -13.81 3.61
C ASP A 44 -9.88 -12.32 3.70
N LYS A 45 -10.80 -11.90 2.85
CA LYS A 45 -11.24 -10.51 2.75
C LYS A 45 -11.84 -9.98 4.05
N GLU A 46 -12.66 -10.77 4.72
CA GLU A 46 -13.36 -10.33 5.95
C GLU A 46 -12.34 -10.06 7.06
N ARG A 47 -11.39 -10.98 7.23
CA ARG A 47 -10.30 -10.82 8.21
C ARG A 47 -9.42 -9.62 7.91
N ILE A 48 -9.11 -9.37 6.65
CA ILE A 48 -8.33 -8.21 6.21
C ILE A 48 -9.08 -6.91 6.49
N VAL A 49 -10.36 -6.82 6.16
CA VAL A 49 -11.17 -5.63 6.41
C VAL A 49 -11.26 -5.34 7.90
N ALA A 50 -11.53 -6.36 8.73
CA ALA A 50 -11.56 -6.22 10.18
C ALA A 50 -10.21 -5.72 10.73
N PHE A 51 -9.09 -6.27 10.27
CA PHE A 51 -7.75 -5.85 10.64
C PHE A 51 -7.47 -4.39 10.24
N CYS A 52 -7.81 -3.98 9.02
CA CYS A 52 -7.62 -2.60 8.59
C CYS A 52 -8.41 -1.62 9.45
N HIS A 53 -9.66 -1.95 9.81
CA HIS A 53 -10.47 -1.14 10.71
C HIS A 53 -9.85 -1.06 12.10
N GLU A 54 -9.43 -2.19 12.68
CA GLU A 54 -8.81 -2.22 14.00
C GLU A 54 -7.53 -1.38 14.07
N LYS A 55 -6.70 -1.46 13.04
CA LYS A 55 -5.38 -0.78 12.99
C LYS A 55 -5.43 0.63 12.39
N GLY A 56 -6.59 1.10 11.94
CA GLY A 56 -6.71 2.42 11.30
C GLY A 56 -5.93 2.50 9.98
N ILE A 57 -5.89 1.41 9.20
CA ILE A 57 -5.19 1.36 7.91
C ILE A 57 -6.17 1.63 6.79
N ALA A 58 -5.94 2.70 6.04
CA ALA A 58 -6.63 2.99 4.78
C ALA A 58 -5.70 2.69 3.60
N LEU A 59 -6.24 2.06 2.57
CA LEU A 59 -5.50 1.68 1.36
C LEU A 59 -6.13 2.37 0.16
N PHE A 60 -5.28 2.94 -0.69
CA PHE A 60 -5.69 3.58 -1.95
C PHE A 60 -4.71 3.28 -3.06
N ASP A 61 -5.22 3.15 -4.29
CA ASP A 61 -4.38 3.10 -5.48
C ASP A 61 -3.85 4.52 -5.80
N THR A 62 -2.65 4.60 -6.36
CA THR A 62 -2.03 5.86 -6.79
C THR A 62 -2.74 6.49 -7.99
N ALA A 63 -3.55 5.71 -8.72
CA ALA A 63 -4.28 6.13 -9.88
C ALA A 63 -5.76 5.74 -9.80
N ARG A 64 -6.64 6.67 -10.15
CA ARG A 64 -8.09 6.42 -10.29
C ARG A 64 -8.42 5.88 -11.68
N LYS A 65 -7.65 6.30 -12.69
CA LYS A 65 -7.82 5.87 -14.08
C LYS A 65 -6.46 5.66 -14.73
N VAL A 66 -6.27 4.51 -15.36
CA VAL A 66 -5.05 4.15 -16.07
C VAL A 66 -5.37 3.71 -17.49
N CYS A 67 -4.45 4.01 -18.42
CA CYS A 67 -4.41 3.43 -19.75
C CYS A 67 -3.27 2.43 -19.83
N ARG A 68 -3.51 1.22 -20.34
CA ARG A 68 -2.47 0.23 -20.57
C ARG A 68 -1.88 0.41 -21.95
N LEU A 69 -0.60 0.74 -22.03
CA LEU A 69 0.12 0.92 -23.30
C LEU A 69 0.49 -0.43 -23.94
N LYS A 70 0.53 -1.51 -23.16
CA LYS A 70 0.74 -2.89 -23.59
C LYS A 70 -0.18 -3.82 -22.82
N ASP A 71 -0.56 -4.92 -23.44
CA ASP A 71 -1.49 -5.90 -22.87
C ASP A 71 -0.76 -6.85 -21.88
N ASN A 72 -0.07 -6.28 -20.90
CA ASN A 72 0.62 -6.98 -19.83
C ASN A 72 0.32 -6.34 -18.47
N ALA A 73 0.72 -7.01 -17.38
CA ALA A 73 0.49 -6.57 -16.00
C ALA A 73 1.65 -5.77 -15.40
N ASP A 74 2.62 -5.34 -16.21
CA ASP A 74 3.78 -4.57 -15.76
C ASP A 74 3.40 -3.09 -15.60
N ASP A 75 3.58 -2.56 -14.40
CA ASP A 75 3.25 -1.17 -14.04
C ASP A 75 4.08 -0.14 -14.83
N ASN A 76 5.21 -0.52 -15.42
CA ASN A 76 6.02 0.34 -16.27
C ASN A 76 5.31 0.72 -17.59
N PHE A 77 4.26 0.00 -17.98
CA PHE A 77 3.45 0.27 -19.16
C PHE A 77 2.06 0.81 -18.84
N LEU A 78 1.86 1.33 -17.63
CA LEU A 78 0.67 2.04 -17.23
C LEU A 78 0.88 3.55 -17.40
N GLU A 79 0.03 4.19 -18.20
CA GLU A 79 -0.12 5.64 -18.22
C GLU A 79 -1.25 6.03 -17.27
N ILE A 80 -0.94 6.87 -16.28
CA ILE A 80 -1.92 7.38 -15.33
C ILE A 80 -2.68 8.53 -15.99
N VAL A 81 -3.96 8.31 -16.27
CA VAL A 81 -4.85 9.32 -16.86
C VAL A 81 -5.43 10.22 -15.78
N GLU A 82 -5.72 9.65 -14.61
CA GLU A 82 -6.26 10.39 -13.47
C GLU A 82 -5.62 9.87 -12.18
N GLY A 83 -4.79 10.68 -11.56
CA GLY A 83 -4.14 10.39 -10.28
C GLY A 83 -5.11 10.52 -9.10
N THR A 84 -4.74 9.94 -7.97
CA THR A 84 -5.49 10.07 -6.72
C THR A 84 -5.24 11.45 -6.09
N ASP A 85 -6.31 12.17 -5.75
CA ASP A 85 -6.22 13.42 -4.99
C ASP A 85 -5.95 13.12 -3.51
N VAL A 86 -4.66 13.10 -3.16
CA VAL A 86 -4.19 12.72 -1.82
C VAL A 86 -4.64 13.72 -0.76
N LEU A 87 -4.67 15.02 -1.04
CA LEU A 87 -5.12 16.03 -0.08
C LEU A 87 -6.60 15.85 0.24
N ALA A 88 -7.45 15.66 -0.79
CA ALA A 88 -8.88 15.40 -0.59
C ALA A 88 -9.14 14.10 0.20
N LEU A 89 -8.32 13.06 -0.01
CA LEU A 89 -8.40 11.84 0.81
C LEU A 89 -8.00 12.11 2.26
N MET A 90 -6.92 12.84 2.46
CA MET A 90 -6.45 13.19 3.81
C MET A 90 -7.48 14.03 4.58
N GLU A 91 -8.22 14.92 3.93
CA GLU A 91 -9.31 15.68 4.54
C GLU A 91 -10.44 14.79 5.07
N GLN A 92 -10.72 13.68 4.38
CA GLN A 92 -11.71 12.70 4.81
C GLN A 92 -11.25 11.82 5.98
N MET A 93 -9.95 11.83 6.27
CA MET A 93 -9.33 11.02 7.34
C MET A 93 -8.62 11.93 8.36
N PRO A 94 -9.34 12.67 9.21
CA PRO A 94 -8.76 13.72 10.07
C PRO A 94 -7.75 13.19 11.10
N GLU A 95 -7.80 11.92 11.45
CA GLU A 95 -6.86 11.30 12.39
C GLU A 95 -5.60 10.71 11.72
N CYS A 96 -5.58 10.65 10.39
CA CYS A 96 -4.42 10.10 9.68
C CYS A 96 -3.22 11.04 9.78
N ARG A 97 -2.09 10.55 10.25
CA ARG A 97 -0.82 11.28 10.45
C ARG A 97 0.32 10.76 9.59
N THR A 98 0.07 9.69 8.84
CA THR A 98 1.12 8.99 8.11
C THR A 98 0.63 8.60 6.72
N ILE A 99 1.43 8.90 5.71
CA ILE A 99 1.27 8.38 4.35
C ILE A 99 2.37 7.35 4.12
N VAL A 100 2.02 6.21 3.56
CA VAL A 100 2.98 5.15 3.22
C VAL A 100 2.88 4.84 1.74
N THR A 101 3.99 4.95 1.02
CA THR A 101 4.09 4.50 -0.37
C THR A 101 4.85 3.18 -0.45
N THR A 102 4.33 2.22 -1.22
CA THR A 102 4.94 0.90 -1.42
C THR A 102 5.57 0.79 -2.81
N GLY A 103 6.90 0.82 -2.85
CA GLY A 103 7.67 0.76 -4.08
C GLY A 103 7.98 2.12 -4.72
N GLY A 104 8.65 2.09 -5.86
CA GLY A 104 9.14 3.29 -6.56
C GLY A 104 8.00 4.09 -7.20
N LYS A 105 7.19 3.43 -8.02
CA LYS A 105 6.12 4.07 -8.79
C LYS A 105 5.15 4.87 -7.89
N ALA A 106 4.69 4.27 -6.79
CA ALA A 106 3.80 4.97 -5.85
C ALA A 106 4.47 6.21 -5.23
N SER A 107 5.78 6.16 -4.98
CA SER A 107 6.53 7.31 -4.44
C SER A 107 6.71 8.42 -5.46
N GLU A 108 6.97 8.07 -6.71
CA GLU A 108 7.09 9.01 -7.83
C GLU A 108 5.76 9.73 -8.11
N GLU A 109 4.66 8.99 -8.09
CA GLU A 109 3.32 9.55 -8.29
C GLU A 109 2.93 10.51 -7.14
N LEU A 110 3.22 10.14 -5.88
CA LEU A 110 2.99 11.06 -4.76
C LEU A 110 3.85 12.32 -4.88
N GLN A 111 5.13 12.19 -5.25
CA GLN A 111 6.00 13.35 -5.46
C GLN A 111 5.47 14.26 -6.58
N ALA A 112 5.09 13.69 -7.72
CA ALA A 112 4.54 14.43 -8.85
C ALA A 112 3.23 15.15 -8.47
N TYR A 113 2.36 14.48 -7.71
CA TYR A 113 1.14 15.08 -7.17
C TYR A 113 1.47 16.28 -6.26
N LEU A 114 2.38 16.12 -5.30
CA LEU A 114 2.78 17.19 -4.37
C LEU A 114 3.40 18.37 -5.12
N LEU A 115 4.26 18.11 -6.10
CA LEU A 115 4.84 19.14 -6.95
C LEU A 115 3.77 19.92 -7.72
N SER A 116 2.72 19.25 -8.22
CA SER A 116 1.58 19.91 -8.88
C SER A 116 0.79 20.85 -7.97
N LYS A 117 0.90 20.64 -6.65
CA LYS A 117 0.33 21.52 -5.60
C LYS A 117 1.32 22.58 -5.09
N GLY A 118 2.49 22.71 -5.73
CA GLY A 118 3.53 23.65 -5.31
C GLY A 118 4.36 23.19 -4.11
N ILE A 119 4.30 21.91 -3.75
CA ILE A 119 5.02 21.33 -2.61
C ILE A 119 6.22 20.56 -3.15
N GLU A 120 7.42 21.14 -3.05
CA GLU A 120 8.65 20.48 -3.45
C GLU A 120 9.17 19.58 -2.34
N VAL A 121 9.34 18.28 -2.66
CA VAL A 121 9.87 17.29 -1.73
C VAL A 121 10.78 16.30 -2.44
N LYS A 122 11.72 15.72 -1.71
CA LYS A 122 12.53 14.60 -2.19
C LYS A 122 11.89 13.29 -1.74
N ILE A 123 11.87 12.29 -2.63
CA ILE A 123 11.42 10.95 -2.28
C ILE A 123 12.37 10.38 -1.20
N PRO A 124 11.86 9.90 -0.06
CA PRO A 124 12.70 9.26 0.95
C PRO A 124 13.34 7.98 0.41
N LYS A 125 14.46 7.56 0.99
CA LYS A 125 15.05 6.26 0.68
C LYS A 125 14.14 5.14 1.17
N VAL A 126 14.31 3.95 0.59
CA VAL A 126 13.52 2.77 1.02
C VAL A 126 13.74 2.48 2.50
N GLY A 127 12.66 2.42 3.26
CA GLY A 127 12.67 2.21 4.71
C GLY A 127 12.93 3.48 5.54
N GLU A 128 12.94 4.64 4.90
CA GLU A 128 13.08 5.96 5.57
C GLU A 128 11.78 6.76 5.45
N SER A 129 11.68 7.81 6.27
CA SER A 129 10.58 8.76 6.26
C SER A 129 11.07 10.19 6.18
N ILE A 130 10.19 11.07 5.74
CA ILE A 130 10.33 12.52 5.80
C ILE A 130 9.06 13.15 6.35
N LEU A 131 9.18 14.33 6.93
CA LEU A 131 8.05 15.13 7.35
C LEU A 131 7.58 16.01 6.18
N LEU A 132 6.33 15.83 5.77
CA LEU A 132 5.66 16.69 4.79
C LEU A 132 4.95 17.83 5.51
N GLN A 133 5.04 19.02 4.94
CA GLN A 133 4.20 20.15 5.30
C GLN A 133 3.06 20.24 4.27
N LEU A 134 1.84 19.90 4.70
CA LEU A 134 0.67 19.85 3.83
C LEU A 134 -0.36 20.92 4.27
N PRO A 135 -1.12 21.51 3.35
CA PRO A 135 -2.13 22.51 3.66
C PRO A 135 -3.41 21.86 4.24
N LEU A 136 -3.26 21.09 5.32
CA LEU A 136 -4.34 20.37 5.99
C LEU A 136 -4.64 21.05 7.33
N LYS A 137 -5.84 21.58 7.49
CA LYS A 137 -6.23 22.31 8.69
C LYS A 137 -6.08 21.48 9.96
N GLY A 138 -5.29 21.99 10.91
CA GLY A 138 -5.05 21.37 12.22
C GLY A 138 -4.09 20.18 12.22
N ARG A 139 -3.42 19.91 11.10
CA ARG A 139 -2.41 18.84 10.97
C ARG A 139 -1.50 19.04 9.77
N GLU A 140 -0.83 20.15 9.76
CA GLU A 140 0.03 20.56 8.66
C GLU A 140 1.23 19.61 8.46
N SER A 141 1.64 18.90 9.51
CA SER A 141 2.77 17.97 9.48
C SER A 141 2.32 16.51 9.37
N ILE A 142 2.66 15.84 8.27
CA ILE A 142 2.34 14.45 7.99
C ILE A 142 3.64 13.69 7.72
N MET A 143 3.81 12.51 8.32
CA MET A 143 4.96 11.65 8.05
C MET A 143 4.76 10.89 6.74
N TRP A 144 5.71 10.98 5.81
CA TRP A 144 5.72 10.14 4.60
C TRP A 144 6.81 9.09 4.70
N TRP A 145 6.40 7.82 4.70
CA TRP A 145 7.28 6.66 4.64
C TRP A 145 7.32 6.07 3.23
N ARG A 146 8.51 5.67 2.80
CA ARG A 146 8.69 4.85 1.60
C ARG A 146 9.09 3.44 1.98
N MET A 147 8.22 2.46 1.71
CA MET A 147 8.48 1.04 1.94
C MET A 147 8.95 0.35 0.66
N PRO A 148 9.69 -0.77 0.77
CA PRO A 148 9.99 -1.61 -0.38
C PRO A 148 8.70 -2.12 -1.00
N SER A 149 8.72 -2.43 -2.30
CA SER A 149 7.55 -3.02 -2.97
C SER A 149 7.18 -4.36 -2.32
N SER A 150 5.90 -4.56 -2.08
CA SER A 150 5.34 -5.83 -1.60
C SER A 150 5.23 -6.89 -2.69
N SER A 151 5.44 -6.54 -3.96
CA SER A 151 5.46 -7.50 -5.07
C SER A 151 6.54 -8.57 -4.88
N ARG A 152 6.23 -9.81 -5.23
CA ARG A 152 7.24 -10.89 -5.27
C ARG A 152 8.32 -10.69 -6.32
N ALA A 153 8.03 -9.92 -7.36
CA ALA A 153 9.04 -9.56 -8.36
C ALA A 153 10.12 -8.61 -7.80
N TYR A 154 9.86 -7.93 -6.69
CA TYR A 154 10.85 -7.10 -6.02
C TYR A 154 11.90 -7.99 -5.31
N PRO A 155 13.22 -7.81 -5.60
CA PRO A 155 14.29 -8.73 -5.17
C PRO A 155 14.63 -8.61 -3.68
N MET A 156 13.64 -8.84 -2.81
CA MET A 156 13.81 -8.83 -1.36
C MET A 156 12.97 -9.95 -0.74
N LYS A 157 13.55 -10.70 0.19
CA LYS A 157 12.87 -11.79 0.91
C LYS A 157 11.75 -11.23 1.80
N LEU A 158 10.73 -12.06 2.05
CA LEU A 158 9.55 -11.70 2.87
C LEU A 158 9.95 -11.19 4.26
N GLU A 159 10.85 -11.90 4.92
CA GLU A 159 11.31 -11.56 6.28
C GLU A 159 11.96 -10.18 6.30
N LYS A 160 12.77 -9.88 5.27
CA LYS A 160 13.41 -8.56 5.16
C LYS A 160 12.40 -7.45 4.85
N LYS A 161 11.40 -7.72 4.02
CA LYS A 161 10.29 -6.79 3.83
C LYS A 161 9.56 -6.54 5.15
N ALA A 162 9.27 -7.60 5.93
CA ALA A 162 8.61 -7.48 7.24
C ALA A 162 9.41 -6.63 8.23
N GLU A 163 10.74 -6.71 8.25
CA GLU A 163 11.60 -5.82 9.06
C GLU A 163 11.42 -4.34 8.68
N TYR A 164 11.30 -4.03 7.38
CA TYR A 164 11.07 -2.64 6.93
C TYR A 164 9.67 -2.16 7.35
N TYR A 165 8.65 -2.93 7.03
CA TYR A 165 7.26 -2.57 7.34
C TYR A 165 6.97 -2.52 8.84
N GLY A 166 7.65 -3.35 9.64
CA GLY A 166 7.54 -3.34 11.10
C GLY A 166 7.97 -2.03 11.76
N ARG A 167 8.66 -1.14 11.04
CA ARG A 167 9.01 0.21 11.52
C ARG A 167 7.82 1.18 11.55
N LEU A 168 6.71 0.79 10.93
CA LEU A 168 5.48 1.61 10.88
C LEU A 168 4.61 1.40 12.12
N PHE A 169 4.81 0.29 12.81
CA PHE A 169 4.03 -0.20 13.96
C PHE A 169 4.95 -0.41 15.16
#